data_9f16bc30469c0401fb1d3389babf2d71
#
_entry.id   9f16bc30469c0401fb1d3389babf2d71
#
_cell.length_a   1.000
_cell.length_b   1.000
_cell.length_c   1.000
_cell.angle_alpha   90.00
_cell.angle_beta   90.00
_cell.angle_gamma   90.00
#
_symmetry.space_group_name_H-M   'P 1'
#
loop_
_entity.id
_entity.type
_entity.pdbx_description
1 polymer ?
#
loop_
_entity_poly.entity_id
_entity_poly.type
_entity_poly.pdbx_seq_one_letter_code
_entity_poly.pdbx_strand_id
1 'polypeptide(L)'
;MKFDKLVSGKNLSETEQEVLHYMVANIDRVLDMGVRGVAKANYTSATTVMRLAHKMGYRGFVELQYKLMTMLRHDSMRTAASDQQDQLLTAMTSHNDLSTIKTVAQRIAAVEDRYLYVYAAGFSGVIGNYMFKKFQILGKRCFFSTPGDSAALLENYLEDLGLFLVVSKSGETQSVLDKARLVSSLPIPIVAFTGNPESTLAKIADWTLTVPDEFPLDDLNQRASLFYPRMLAAFELVIGEVEKLD
;
A
#
# COMPACT_ATOMS: atom_id res chain seq x y z
N MET A 1 11.60 -4.30 -12.39
CA MET A 1 11.54 -2.81 -12.57
C MET A 1 11.43 -2.49 -14.05
N LYS A 2 10.45 -1.71 -14.48
CA LYS A 2 10.37 -1.27 -15.89
C LYS A 2 11.39 -0.14 -16.10
N PHE A 3 12.33 -0.33 -17.02
CA PHE A 3 13.36 0.66 -17.38
C PHE A 3 12.74 2.04 -17.71
N ASP A 4 11.58 2.04 -18.36
CA ASP A 4 10.85 3.25 -18.73
C ASP A 4 10.47 4.13 -17.53
N LYS A 5 10.12 3.51 -16.37
CA LYS A 5 9.87 4.28 -15.14
C LYS A 5 11.14 4.95 -14.59
N LEU A 6 12.31 4.35 -14.81
CA LEU A 6 13.59 4.89 -14.34
C LEU A 6 14.03 6.13 -15.11
N VAL A 7 13.75 6.17 -16.40
CA VAL A 7 14.13 7.26 -17.33
C VAL A 7 13.04 8.32 -17.53
N SER A 8 11.82 8.05 -17.03
CA SER A 8 10.68 8.96 -17.17
C SER A 8 11.00 10.36 -16.62
N GLY A 9 10.79 11.39 -17.43
CA GLY A 9 11.08 12.78 -17.07
C GLY A 9 12.56 13.16 -17.02
N LYS A 10 13.49 12.27 -17.46
CA LYS A 10 14.93 12.55 -17.52
C LYS A 10 15.36 12.79 -18.98
N ASN A 11 16.08 13.90 -19.21
CA ASN A 11 16.62 14.23 -20.54
C ASN A 11 17.98 13.55 -20.73
N LEU A 12 17.97 12.24 -21.05
CA LEU A 12 19.17 11.43 -21.31
C LEU A 12 19.45 11.34 -22.80
N SER A 13 20.73 11.45 -23.20
CA SER A 13 21.17 11.13 -24.56
C SER A 13 21.14 9.61 -24.79
N GLU A 14 21.15 9.18 -26.04
CA GLU A 14 21.18 7.77 -26.43
C GLU A 14 22.31 7.01 -25.72
N THR A 15 23.53 7.53 -25.78
CA THR A 15 24.69 6.95 -25.06
C THR A 15 24.47 6.86 -23.55
N GLU A 16 23.82 7.87 -22.92
CA GLU A 16 23.53 7.83 -21.49
C GLU A 16 22.46 6.79 -21.16
N GLN A 17 21.50 6.57 -22.04
CA GLN A 17 20.49 5.50 -21.89
C GLN A 17 21.13 4.12 -22.04
N GLU A 18 22.04 3.94 -23.02
CA GLU A 18 22.79 2.69 -23.20
C GLU A 18 23.64 2.36 -21.97
N VAL A 19 24.39 3.34 -21.43
CA VAL A 19 25.15 3.16 -20.20
C VAL A 19 24.27 2.78 -19.03
N LEU A 20 23.13 3.44 -18.85
CA LEU A 20 22.18 3.12 -17.79
C LEU A 20 21.61 1.70 -17.96
N HIS A 21 21.26 1.33 -19.19
CA HIS A 21 20.77 -0.01 -19.51
C HIS A 21 21.81 -1.08 -19.18
N TYR A 22 23.08 -0.83 -19.58
CA TYR A 22 24.20 -1.72 -19.25
C TYR A 22 24.38 -1.85 -17.73
N MET A 23 24.35 -0.74 -16.98
CA MET A 23 24.47 -0.76 -15.51
C MET A 23 23.38 -1.56 -14.84
N VAL A 24 22.13 -1.43 -15.31
CA VAL A 24 20.99 -2.18 -14.78
C VAL A 24 21.12 -3.68 -15.10
N ALA A 25 21.50 -4.03 -16.33
CA ALA A 25 21.63 -5.42 -16.77
C ALA A 25 22.84 -6.16 -16.13
N ASN A 26 23.86 -5.43 -15.68
CA ASN A 26 25.12 -6.00 -15.18
C ASN A 26 25.48 -5.50 -13.77
N ILE A 27 24.49 -5.22 -12.92
CA ILE A 27 24.69 -4.50 -11.65
C ILE A 27 25.74 -5.13 -10.76
N ASP A 28 25.79 -6.46 -10.66
CA ASP A 28 26.77 -7.16 -9.82
C ASP A 28 28.22 -6.95 -10.31
N ARG A 29 28.42 -6.88 -11.63
CA ARG A 29 29.75 -6.61 -12.22
C ARG A 29 30.12 -5.13 -12.12
N VAL A 30 29.13 -4.24 -12.24
CA VAL A 30 29.31 -2.78 -12.14
C VAL A 30 29.84 -2.38 -10.76
N LEU A 31 29.52 -3.16 -9.71
CA LEU A 31 30.02 -2.92 -8.35
C LEU A 31 31.57 -2.94 -8.28
N ASP A 32 32.19 -3.86 -9.02
CA ASP A 32 33.64 -4.05 -9.01
C ASP A 32 34.38 -3.22 -10.08
N MET A 33 33.67 -2.82 -11.16
CA MET A 33 34.30 -2.16 -12.32
C MET A 33 34.65 -0.70 -12.10
N GLY A 34 33.91 0.00 -11.24
CA GLY A 34 34.02 1.45 -11.07
C GLY A 34 33.67 2.26 -12.32
N VAL A 35 33.66 3.58 -12.21
CA VAL A 35 33.27 4.49 -13.30
C VAL A 35 34.04 4.31 -14.60
N ARG A 36 35.37 4.07 -14.50
CA ARG A 36 36.23 3.86 -15.67
C ARG A 36 35.95 2.53 -16.36
N GLY A 37 35.69 1.49 -15.60
CA GLY A 37 35.34 0.18 -16.12
C GLY A 37 34.00 0.21 -16.87
N VAL A 38 33.00 0.85 -16.30
CA VAL A 38 31.68 1.05 -16.97
C VAL A 38 31.82 1.87 -18.25
N ALA A 39 32.60 2.96 -18.20
CA ALA A 39 32.85 3.79 -19.39
C ALA A 39 33.50 2.98 -20.50
N LYS A 40 34.55 2.20 -20.20
CA LYS A 40 35.25 1.32 -21.16
C LYS A 40 34.31 0.27 -21.75
N ALA A 41 33.48 -0.37 -20.95
CA ALA A 41 32.54 -1.41 -21.37
C ALA A 41 31.43 -0.86 -22.33
N ASN A 42 31.18 0.45 -22.26
CA ASN A 42 30.18 1.12 -23.12
C ASN A 42 30.83 2.04 -24.17
N TYR A 43 32.12 1.89 -24.45
CA TYR A 43 32.86 2.68 -25.45
C TYR A 43 32.67 4.21 -25.28
N THR A 44 32.60 4.67 -24.03
CA THR A 44 32.39 6.08 -23.71
C THR A 44 33.39 6.61 -22.68
N SER A 45 33.26 7.87 -22.27
CA SER A 45 34.14 8.50 -21.28
C SER A 45 33.58 8.37 -19.86
N ALA A 46 34.47 8.37 -18.86
CA ALA A 46 34.09 8.46 -17.45
C ALA A 46 33.24 9.74 -17.18
N THR A 47 33.52 10.83 -17.90
CA THR A 47 32.75 12.08 -17.82
C THR A 47 31.29 11.87 -18.25
N THR A 48 31.04 11.06 -19.29
CA THR A 48 29.67 10.73 -19.73
C THR A 48 28.92 9.96 -18.66
N VAL A 49 29.57 8.98 -18.02
CA VAL A 49 28.98 8.20 -16.92
C VAL A 49 28.70 9.08 -15.69
N MET A 50 29.59 10.02 -15.36
CA MET A 50 29.36 10.99 -14.28
C MET A 50 28.21 11.93 -14.59
N ARG A 51 28.13 12.42 -15.86
CA ARG A 51 27.02 13.27 -16.30
C ARG A 51 25.68 12.54 -16.24
N LEU A 52 25.63 11.25 -16.59
CA LEU A 52 24.45 10.40 -16.39
C LEU A 52 24.04 10.39 -14.92
N ALA A 53 24.98 10.16 -14.00
CA ALA A 53 24.68 10.16 -12.56
C ALA A 53 24.04 11.48 -12.10
N HIS A 54 24.59 12.62 -12.53
CA HIS A 54 24.05 13.94 -12.22
C HIS A 54 22.66 14.17 -12.83
N LYS A 55 22.42 13.79 -14.09
CA LYS A 55 21.11 13.89 -14.74
C LYS A 55 20.06 13.01 -14.07
N MET A 56 20.48 11.87 -13.52
CA MET A 56 19.61 11.00 -12.71
C MET A 56 19.30 11.59 -11.33
N GLY A 57 19.99 12.69 -10.94
CA GLY A 57 19.77 13.40 -9.67
C GLY A 57 20.70 12.94 -8.54
N TYR A 58 21.78 12.21 -8.86
CA TYR A 58 22.74 11.71 -7.90
C TYR A 58 24.03 12.55 -7.91
N ARG A 59 24.74 12.58 -6.77
CA ARG A 59 25.99 13.33 -6.60
C ARG A 59 27.17 12.77 -7.42
N GLY A 60 27.06 11.52 -7.87
CA GLY A 60 28.08 10.85 -8.67
C GLY A 60 27.81 9.39 -8.89
N PHE A 61 28.77 8.73 -9.55
CA PHE A 61 28.66 7.33 -9.97
C PHE A 61 28.37 6.35 -8.82
N VAL A 62 29.08 6.50 -7.69
CA VAL A 62 28.91 5.57 -6.54
C VAL A 62 27.51 5.64 -5.95
N GLU A 63 26.93 6.83 -5.86
CA GLU A 63 25.57 7.01 -5.37
C GLU A 63 24.54 6.44 -6.36
N LEU A 64 24.71 6.69 -7.67
CA LEU A 64 23.87 6.08 -8.72
C LEU A 64 23.95 4.56 -8.64
N GLN A 65 25.16 4.00 -8.60
CA GLN A 65 25.41 2.56 -8.49
C GLN A 65 24.72 1.94 -7.28
N TYR A 66 24.91 2.53 -6.09
CA TYR A 66 24.27 2.06 -4.85
C TYR A 66 22.73 2.08 -4.95
N LYS A 67 22.17 3.15 -5.50
CA LYS A 67 20.72 3.28 -5.66
C LYS A 67 20.16 2.27 -6.67
N LEU A 68 20.83 2.08 -7.81
CA LEU A 68 20.44 1.04 -8.78
C LEU A 68 20.50 -0.36 -8.15
N MET A 69 21.55 -0.67 -7.41
CA MET A 69 21.67 -1.94 -6.70
C MET A 69 20.53 -2.14 -5.69
N THR A 70 20.25 -1.13 -4.89
CA THR A 70 19.18 -1.19 -3.90
C THR A 70 17.82 -1.40 -4.56
N MET A 71 17.52 -0.66 -5.64
CA MET A 71 16.28 -0.80 -6.39
C MET A 71 16.14 -2.21 -7.02
N LEU A 72 17.20 -2.73 -7.63
CA LEU A 72 17.19 -4.03 -8.29
C LEU A 72 17.13 -5.19 -7.28
N ARG A 73 17.81 -5.08 -6.14
CA ARG A 73 17.70 -6.05 -5.05
C ARG A 73 16.31 -6.04 -4.43
N HIS A 74 15.69 -4.89 -4.26
CA HIS A 74 14.28 -4.81 -3.84
C HIS A 74 13.36 -5.49 -4.84
N ASP A 75 13.57 -5.31 -6.15
CA ASP A 75 12.75 -5.99 -7.17
C ASP A 75 13.01 -7.50 -7.22
N SER A 76 14.25 -7.96 -7.10
CA SER A 76 14.56 -9.41 -7.05
C SER A 76 14.13 -10.06 -5.73
N MET A 77 14.18 -9.33 -4.60
CA MET A 77 13.59 -9.79 -3.34
C MET A 77 12.06 -9.78 -3.38
N ARG A 78 11.42 -8.84 -4.09
CA ARG A 78 9.97 -8.84 -4.33
C ARG A 78 9.52 -10.05 -5.15
N THR A 79 10.28 -10.48 -6.15
CA THR A 79 9.92 -11.67 -6.96
C THR A 79 10.19 -12.99 -6.25
N ALA A 80 11.24 -13.10 -5.45
CA ALA A 80 11.53 -14.32 -4.68
C ALA A 80 10.83 -14.35 -3.32
N ALA A 81 10.58 -13.19 -2.70
CA ALA A 81 9.83 -13.06 -1.46
C ALA A 81 8.30 -12.95 -1.70
N SER A 82 7.83 -12.62 -2.93
CA SER A 82 6.39 -12.50 -3.20
C SER A 82 5.70 -13.83 -2.90
N ASP A 83 6.21 -14.96 -3.36
CA ASP A 83 5.55 -16.25 -3.15
C ASP A 83 5.60 -16.70 -1.69
N GLN A 84 6.70 -16.46 -0.97
CA GLN A 84 6.80 -16.79 0.46
C GLN A 84 6.10 -15.76 1.34
N GLN A 85 6.16 -14.49 0.99
CA GLN A 85 5.49 -13.41 1.69
C GLN A 85 3.98 -13.46 1.46
N ASP A 86 3.52 -13.77 0.25
CA ASP A 86 2.13 -14.02 -0.07
C ASP A 86 1.61 -15.28 0.65
N GLN A 87 2.41 -16.33 0.77
CA GLN A 87 2.05 -17.52 1.55
C GLN A 87 1.98 -17.23 3.06
N LEU A 88 2.93 -16.48 3.63
CA LEU A 88 2.91 -16.08 5.04
C LEU A 88 1.76 -15.11 5.33
N LEU A 89 1.54 -14.13 4.47
CA LEU A 89 0.45 -13.17 4.60
C LEU A 89 -0.90 -13.87 4.40
N THR A 90 -1.03 -14.77 3.44
CA THR A 90 -2.24 -15.60 3.24
C THR A 90 -2.49 -16.51 4.45
N ALA A 91 -1.45 -17.11 5.03
CA ALA A 91 -1.58 -17.89 6.26
C ALA A 91 -1.96 -17.01 7.47
N MET A 92 -1.48 -15.78 7.54
CA MET A 92 -1.87 -14.82 8.59
C MET A 92 -3.30 -14.28 8.39
N THR A 93 -3.80 -14.28 7.17
CA THR A 93 -5.13 -13.75 6.81
C THR A 93 -6.06 -14.85 6.30
N SER A 94 -5.91 -16.08 6.76
CA SER A 94 -6.50 -17.33 6.25
C SER A 94 -8.04 -17.38 6.12
N HIS A 95 -8.74 -16.29 6.40
CA HIS A 95 -10.20 -16.17 6.28
C HIS A 95 -10.63 -15.25 5.12
N ASN A 96 -9.69 -14.69 4.35
CA ASN A 96 -10.02 -13.83 3.24
C ASN A 96 -9.75 -14.55 1.92
N ASP A 97 -10.76 -14.60 1.07
CA ASP A 97 -10.58 -15.01 -0.31
C ASP A 97 -9.75 -13.94 -1.07
N LEU A 98 -8.80 -14.41 -1.85
CA LEU A 98 -7.96 -13.55 -2.70
C LEU A 98 -8.83 -12.68 -3.64
N SER A 99 -10.00 -13.18 -4.04
CA SER A 99 -10.96 -12.44 -4.86
C SER A 99 -11.51 -11.21 -4.13
N THR A 100 -11.81 -11.33 -2.84
CA THR A 100 -12.29 -10.21 -2.00
C THR A 100 -11.21 -9.14 -1.85
N ILE A 101 -9.95 -9.53 -1.59
CA ILE A 101 -8.82 -8.61 -1.50
C ILE A 101 -8.66 -7.83 -2.81
N LYS A 102 -8.67 -8.52 -3.96
CA LYS A 102 -8.58 -7.89 -5.27
C LYS A 102 -9.76 -6.96 -5.56
N THR A 103 -10.98 -7.37 -5.21
CA THR A 103 -12.17 -6.54 -5.39
C THR A 103 -12.08 -5.27 -4.56
N VAL A 104 -11.69 -5.36 -3.28
CA VAL A 104 -11.50 -4.18 -2.42
C VAL A 104 -10.40 -3.27 -2.98
N ALA A 105 -9.29 -3.83 -3.45
CA ALA A 105 -8.23 -3.05 -4.09
C ALA A 105 -8.72 -2.31 -5.34
N GLN A 106 -9.51 -2.96 -6.20
CA GLN A 106 -10.13 -2.32 -7.36
C GLN A 106 -11.07 -1.18 -6.97
N ARG A 107 -11.85 -1.35 -5.88
CA ARG A 107 -12.73 -0.29 -5.36
C ARG A 107 -11.94 0.90 -4.84
N ILE A 108 -10.84 0.68 -4.14
CA ILE A 108 -9.94 1.74 -3.67
C ILE A 108 -9.27 2.45 -4.85
N ALA A 109 -8.78 1.71 -5.84
CA ALA A 109 -8.17 2.29 -7.04
C ALA A 109 -9.16 3.16 -7.83
N ALA A 110 -10.41 2.70 -7.96
CA ALA A 110 -11.49 3.38 -8.69
C ALA A 110 -12.00 4.67 -8.02
N VAL A 111 -11.62 4.95 -6.78
CA VAL A 111 -11.91 6.24 -6.13
C VAL A 111 -10.90 7.27 -6.63
N GLU A 112 -11.22 7.91 -7.75
CA GLU A 112 -10.36 8.92 -8.40
C GLU A 112 -10.38 10.25 -7.64
N ASP A 113 -11.31 11.14 -7.99
CA ASP A 113 -11.43 12.49 -7.39
C ASP A 113 -12.31 12.54 -6.13
N ARG A 114 -13.01 11.46 -5.80
CA ARG A 114 -13.85 11.35 -4.60
C ARG A 114 -13.02 11.01 -3.37
N TYR A 115 -13.66 11.03 -2.20
CA TYR A 115 -13.01 10.75 -0.94
C TYR A 115 -13.14 9.28 -0.52
N LEU A 116 -12.05 8.75 0.05
CA LEU A 116 -12.08 7.59 0.95
C LEU A 116 -12.40 8.10 2.35
N TYR A 117 -13.25 7.41 3.08
CA TYR A 117 -13.50 7.73 4.47
C TYR A 117 -13.26 6.51 5.33
N VAL A 118 -12.35 6.62 6.29
CA VAL A 118 -12.02 5.57 7.26
C VAL A 118 -12.67 5.91 8.59
N TYR A 119 -13.42 4.97 9.17
CA TYR A 119 -14.02 5.10 10.49
C TYR A 119 -13.64 3.93 11.39
N ALA A 120 -13.22 4.22 12.61
CA ALA A 120 -12.85 3.20 13.57
C ALA A 120 -12.97 3.72 15.02
N ALA A 121 -13.22 2.81 15.97
CA ALA A 121 -13.36 3.14 17.40
C ALA A 121 -12.28 2.46 18.24
N GLY A 122 -11.92 3.06 19.36
CA GLY A 122 -10.99 2.48 20.35
C GLY A 122 -9.66 2.05 19.74
N PHE A 123 -9.19 0.85 20.06
CA PHE A 123 -7.94 0.29 19.54
C PHE A 123 -7.94 0.13 18.01
N SER A 124 -9.10 -0.15 17.40
CA SER A 124 -9.23 -0.16 15.95
C SER A 124 -8.92 1.19 15.30
N GLY A 125 -9.04 2.29 16.05
CA GLY A 125 -8.65 3.64 15.62
C GLY A 125 -7.17 3.76 15.26
N VAL A 126 -6.29 2.97 15.89
CA VAL A 126 -4.86 2.91 15.52
C VAL A 126 -4.70 2.37 14.10
N ILE A 127 -5.46 1.32 13.76
CA ILE A 127 -5.48 0.74 12.41
C ILE A 127 -6.06 1.74 11.41
N GLY A 128 -7.19 2.36 11.74
CA GLY A 128 -7.83 3.38 10.89
C GLY A 128 -6.88 4.56 10.60
N ASN A 129 -6.15 5.04 11.60
CA ASN A 129 -5.15 6.09 11.42
C ASN A 129 -3.97 5.64 10.52
N TYR A 130 -3.53 4.38 10.65
CA TYR A 130 -2.52 3.82 9.74
C TYR A 130 -3.02 3.81 8.30
N MET A 131 -4.25 3.29 8.06
CA MET A 131 -4.88 3.26 6.74
C MET A 131 -4.97 4.68 6.15
N PHE A 132 -5.44 5.64 6.92
CA PHE A 132 -5.54 7.04 6.53
C PHE A 132 -4.19 7.60 6.05
N LYS A 133 -3.12 7.43 6.84
CA LYS A 133 -1.78 7.89 6.47
C LYS A 133 -1.25 7.20 5.22
N LYS A 134 -1.52 5.91 5.07
CA LYS A 134 -1.11 5.14 3.89
C LYS A 134 -1.81 5.67 2.63
N PHE A 135 -3.11 5.93 2.69
CA PHE A 135 -3.87 6.52 1.57
C PHE A 135 -3.36 7.90 1.19
N GLN A 136 -2.98 8.74 2.16
CA GLN A 136 -2.39 10.05 1.88
C GLN A 136 -1.06 9.92 1.11
N ILE A 137 -0.20 8.96 1.49
CA ILE A 137 1.07 8.70 0.80
C ILE A 137 0.83 8.21 -0.63
N LEU A 138 -0.26 7.46 -0.87
CA LEU A 138 -0.68 6.99 -2.19
C LEU A 138 -1.41 8.08 -3.00
N GLY A 139 -1.46 9.33 -2.50
CA GLY A 139 -2.11 10.44 -3.19
C GLY A 139 -3.64 10.38 -3.20
N LYS A 140 -4.27 9.47 -2.43
CA LYS A 140 -5.73 9.38 -2.34
C LYS A 140 -6.28 10.44 -1.39
N ARG A 141 -7.39 11.08 -1.76
CA ARG A 141 -8.16 11.95 -0.87
C ARG A 141 -8.82 11.10 0.20
N CYS A 142 -8.44 11.28 1.46
CA CYS A 142 -8.94 10.44 2.55
C CYS A 142 -9.23 11.26 3.80
N PHE A 143 -10.34 10.91 4.48
CA PHE A 143 -10.66 11.35 5.83
C PHE A 143 -10.57 10.17 6.80
N PHE A 144 -10.29 10.48 8.03
CA PHE A 144 -10.35 9.51 9.13
C PHE A 144 -11.04 10.17 10.31
N SER A 145 -11.98 9.46 10.94
CA SER A 145 -12.59 9.89 12.18
C SER A 145 -12.85 8.73 13.15
N THR A 146 -13.06 9.12 14.39
CA THR A 146 -13.36 8.27 15.53
C THR A 146 -14.65 8.76 16.23
N PRO A 147 -15.23 8.01 17.19
CA PRO A 147 -16.41 8.45 17.93
C PRO A 147 -16.26 9.79 18.68
N GLY A 148 -15.02 10.22 18.95
CA GLY A 148 -14.76 11.52 19.60
C GLY A 148 -14.82 12.73 18.66
N ASP A 149 -14.91 12.48 17.34
CA ASP A 149 -14.95 13.53 16.33
C ASP A 149 -16.39 13.97 16.03
N SER A 150 -16.54 15.18 15.48
CA SER A 150 -17.86 15.69 15.10
C SER A 150 -18.53 14.82 14.05
N ALA A 151 -19.84 14.58 14.19
CA ALA A 151 -20.65 13.89 13.17
C ALA A 151 -20.59 14.59 11.81
N ALA A 152 -20.49 15.92 11.82
CA ALA A 152 -20.38 16.76 10.62
C ALA A 152 -19.19 16.40 9.72
N LEU A 153 -18.13 15.77 10.26
CA LEU A 153 -17.00 15.31 9.44
C LEU A 153 -17.41 14.27 8.40
N LEU A 154 -18.36 13.40 8.69
CA LEU A 154 -18.91 12.49 7.69
C LEU A 154 -20.01 13.15 6.88
N GLU A 155 -20.96 13.81 7.54
CA GLU A 155 -22.17 14.35 6.93
C GLU A 155 -21.87 15.38 5.84
N ASN A 156 -20.85 16.23 6.04
CA ASN A 156 -20.46 17.26 5.06
C ASN A 156 -19.81 16.71 3.79
N TYR A 157 -19.41 15.45 3.78
CA TYR A 157 -18.68 14.85 2.64
C TYR A 157 -19.42 13.67 2.01
N LEU A 158 -20.66 13.38 2.43
CA LEU A 158 -21.43 12.23 1.93
C LEU A 158 -21.61 12.27 0.40
N GLU A 159 -21.82 13.46 -0.19
CA GLU A 159 -22.02 13.60 -1.63
C GLU A 159 -20.73 13.30 -2.43
N ASP A 160 -19.57 13.59 -1.86
CA ASP A 160 -18.26 13.37 -2.47
C ASP A 160 -17.60 12.05 -2.04
N LEU A 161 -18.28 11.24 -1.23
CA LEU A 161 -17.74 10.00 -0.71
C LEU A 161 -17.79 8.89 -1.77
N GLY A 162 -16.62 8.35 -2.11
CA GLY A 162 -16.45 7.26 -3.07
C GLY A 162 -16.43 5.87 -2.44
N LEU A 163 -15.91 5.76 -1.21
CA LEU A 163 -15.81 4.50 -0.50
C LEU A 163 -15.71 4.74 1.01
N PHE A 164 -16.49 3.98 1.79
CA PHE A 164 -16.46 4.00 3.24
C PHE A 164 -15.79 2.73 3.78
N LEU A 165 -14.66 2.90 4.50
CA LEU A 165 -13.90 1.82 5.12
C LEU A 165 -14.11 1.86 6.62
N VAL A 166 -14.49 0.73 7.20
CA VAL A 166 -14.85 0.62 8.61
C VAL A 166 -14.01 -0.47 9.28
N VAL A 167 -13.37 -0.12 10.39
CA VAL A 167 -12.56 -1.08 11.17
C VAL A 167 -13.19 -1.28 12.55
N SER A 168 -13.60 -2.51 12.85
CA SER A 168 -14.14 -2.88 14.14
C SER A 168 -13.82 -4.33 14.49
N LYS A 169 -13.09 -4.57 15.58
CA LYS A 169 -12.69 -5.92 16.01
C LYS A 169 -13.92 -6.84 16.18
N SER A 170 -14.90 -6.45 16.95
CA SER A 170 -16.12 -7.24 17.18
C SER A 170 -17.12 -7.13 16.01
N GLY A 171 -17.11 -6.00 15.28
CA GLY A 171 -18.16 -5.67 14.33
C GLY A 171 -19.51 -5.33 14.96
N GLU A 172 -19.54 -5.13 16.30
CA GLU A 172 -20.75 -4.84 17.08
C GLU A 172 -20.69 -3.50 17.83
N THR A 173 -19.60 -2.72 17.64
CA THR A 173 -19.46 -1.41 18.30
C THR A 173 -20.54 -0.45 17.83
N GLN A 174 -21.41 0.02 18.73
CA GLN A 174 -22.62 0.80 18.40
C GLN A 174 -22.30 2.04 17.56
N SER A 175 -21.33 2.84 17.95
CA SER A 175 -20.93 4.04 17.18
C SER A 175 -20.47 3.74 15.75
N VAL A 176 -19.87 2.56 15.54
CA VAL A 176 -19.47 2.07 14.23
C VAL A 176 -20.69 1.66 13.40
N LEU A 177 -21.61 0.92 14.01
CA LEU A 177 -22.85 0.46 13.39
C LEU A 177 -23.75 1.64 12.98
N ASP A 178 -23.85 2.67 13.81
CA ASP A 178 -24.65 3.86 13.50
C ASP A 178 -24.12 4.58 12.24
N LYS A 179 -22.81 4.72 12.11
CA LYS A 179 -22.19 5.31 10.91
C LYS A 179 -22.34 4.40 9.69
N ALA A 180 -22.13 3.09 9.84
CA ALA A 180 -22.31 2.13 8.75
C ALA A 180 -23.76 2.10 8.25
N ARG A 181 -24.76 2.14 9.13
CA ARG A 181 -26.18 2.22 8.76
C ARG A 181 -26.53 3.53 8.04
N LEU A 182 -25.99 4.66 8.50
CA LEU A 182 -26.17 5.93 7.80
C LEU A 182 -25.67 5.83 6.35
N VAL A 183 -24.44 5.34 6.17
CA VAL A 183 -23.82 5.25 4.83
C VAL A 183 -24.51 4.20 3.97
N SER A 184 -24.97 3.07 4.54
CA SER A 184 -25.69 2.01 3.79
C SER A 184 -27.05 2.45 3.24
N SER A 185 -27.61 3.56 3.73
CA SER A 185 -28.82 4.15 3.15
C SER A 185 -28.56 4.97 1.88
N LEU A 186 -27.30 5.12 1.49
CA LEU A 186 -26.81 5.90 0.36
C LEU A 186 -26.12 4.97 -0.66
N PRO A 187 -25.95 5.38 -1.92
CA PRO A 187 -25.26 4.59 -2.93
C PRO A 187 -23.74 4.66 -2.77
N ILE A 188 -23.25 4.46 -1.56
CA ILE A 188 -21.84 4.54 -1.18
C ILE A 188 -21.39 3.14 -0.76
N PRO A 189 -20.42 2.52 -1.44
CA PRO A 189 -19.96 1.20 -1.10
C PRO A 189 -19.21 1.19 0.26
N ILE A 190 -19.39 0.11 1.01
CA ILE A 190 -18.85 -0.08 2.35
C ILE A 190 -17.93 -1.29 2.36
N VAL A 191 -16.71 -1.10 2.87
CA VAL A 191 -15.75 -2.18 3.16
C VAL A 191 -15.55 -2.27 4.66
N ALA A 192 -15.85 -3.44 5.24
CA ALA A 192 -15.62 -3.73 6.64
C ALA A 192 -14.32 -4.52 6.84
N PHE A 193 -13.58 -4.15 7.88
CA PHE A 193 -12.46 -4.90 8.43
C PHE A 193 -12.82 -5.35 9.85
N THR A 194 -13.00 -6.67 10.06
CA THR A 194 -13.49 -7.19 11.34
C THR A 194 -12.89 -8.54 11.72
N GLY A 195 -12.99 -8.91 12.99
CA GLY A 195 -12.66 -10.25 13.50
C GLY A 195 -13.83 -11.23 13.43
N ASN A 196 -15.05 -10.73 13.19
CA ASN A 196 -16.27 -11.53 13.20
C ASN A 196 -17.02 -11.43 11.86
N PRO A 197 -16.94 -12.47 11.00
CA PRO A 197 -17.63 -12.49 9.71
C PRO A 197 -19.15 -12.51 9.83
N GLU A 198 -19.69 -12.94 10.97
CA GLU A 198 -21.12 -13.01 11.23
C GLU A 198 -21.67 -11.76 11.93
N SER A 199 -20.82 -10.76 12.14
CA SER A 199 -21.19 -9.53 12.86
C SER A 199 -22.25 -8.71 12.09
N THR A 200 -22.91 -7.83 12.85
CA THR A 200 -23.85 -6.86 12.26
C THR A 200 -23.17 -5.96 11.23
N LEU A 201 -21.92 -5.55 11.51
CA LEU A 201 -21.14 -4.77 10.54
C LEU A 201 -20.86 -5.53 9.24
N ALA A 202 -20.48 -6.81 9.34
CA ALA A 202 -20.22 -7.65 8.17
C ALA A 202 -21.48 -7.84 7.28
N LYS A 203 -22.66 -7.87 7.90
CA LYS A 203 -23.96 -7.95 7.17
C LYS A 203 -24.39 -6.64 6.52
N ILE A 204 -23.90 -5.51 7.01
CA ILE A 204 -24.16 -4.17 6.44
C ILE A 204 -23.22 -3.88 5.27
N ALA A 205 -21.97 -4.34 5.35
CA ALA A 205 -20.93 -4.02 4.38
C ALA A 205 -21.12 -4.79 3.05
N ASP A 206 -20.72 -4.15 1.94
CA ASP A 206 -20.68 -4.80 0.63
C ASP A 206 -19.55 -5.83 0.52
N TRP A 207 -18.43 -5.56 1.17
CA TRP A 207 -17.29 -6.48 1.27
C TRP A 207 -16.73 -6.47 2.69
N THR A 208 -16.38 -7.65 3.16
CA THR A 208 -15.80 -7.84 4.48
C THR A 208 -14.45 -8.53 4.38
N LEU A 209 -13.42 -7.89 4.95
CA LEU A 209 -12.12 -8.50 5.19
C LEU A 209 -12.05 -8.93 6.66
N THR A 210 -11.91 -10.24 6.87
CA THR A 210 -11.94 -10.85 8.19
C THR A 210 -10.57 -11.36 8.58
N VAL A 211 -10.13 -11.08 9.78
CA VAL A 211 -8.92 -11.66 10.37
C VAL A 211 -9.26 -12.40 11.66
N PRO A 212 -8.61 -13.55 11.92
CA PRO A 212 -8.86 -14.32 13.14
C PRO A 212 -8.63 -13.49 14.40
N ASP A 213 -9.59 -13.53 15.32
CA ASP A 213 -9.47 -13.00 16.68
C ASP A 213 -9.45 -14.17 17.65
N GLU A 214 -8.33 -14.35 18.35
CA GLU A 214 -8.17 -15.41 19.35
C GLU A 214 -8.99 -15.15 20.63
N PHE A 215 -9.38 -13.88 20.86
CA PHE A 215 -10.06 -13.47 22.07
C PHE A 215 -11.25 -12.55 21.76
N PRO A 216 -12.31 -13.09 21.13
CA PRO A 216 -13.45 -12.28 20.66
C PRO A 216 -14.25 -11.62 21.82
N LEU A 217 -14.11 -12.13 23.06
CA LEU A 217 -14.75 -11.57 24.26
C LEU A 217 -13.84 -10.61 25.06
N ASP A 218 -12.63 -10.33 24.58
CA ASP A 218 -11.72 -9.37 25.19
C ASP A 218 -11.97 -7.96 24.65
N ASP A 219 -13.08 -7.36 25.04
CA ASP A 219 -13.47 -6.01 24.62
C ASP A 219 -12.53 -4.92 25.15
N LEU A 220 -11.85 -5.19 26.25
CA LEU A 220 -10.88 -4.26 26.85
C LEU A 220 -9.48 -4.37 26.22
N ASN A 221 -9.27 -5.35 25.36
CA ASN A 221 -7.97 -5.62 24.71
C ASN A 221 -6.81 -5.79 25.70
N GLN A 222 -7.05 -6.50 26.81
CA GLN A 222 -6.06 -6.71 27.88
C GLN A 222 -5.12 -7.89 27.57
N ARG A 223 -5.52 -8.77 26.68
CA ARG A 223 -4.73 -9.94 26.30
C ARG A 223 -3.79 -9.64 25.14
N ALA A 224 -2.64 -10.28 25.13
CA ALA A 224 -1.78 -10.28 23.95
C ALA A 224 -2.50 -11.01 22.80
N SER A 225 -2.74 -10.32 21.71
CA SER A 225 -3.47 -10.82 20.54
C SER A 225 -2.75 -10.44 19.25
N LEU A 226 -2.80 -11.32 18.26
CA LEU A 226 -2.31 -11.05 16.91
C LEU A 226 -3.37 -10.43 16.00
N PHE A 227 -4.56 -10.14 16.50
CA PHE A 227 -5.64 -9.55 15.71
C PHE A 227 -5.21 -8.27 14.98
N TYR A 228 -4.72 -7.27 15.72
CA TYR A 228 -4.32 -5.98 15.12
C TYR A 228 -3.11 -6.09 14.17
N PRO A 229 -2.05 -6.83 14.48
CA PRO A 229 -0.98 -7.11 13.52
C PRO A 229 -1.48 -7.77 12.24
N ARG A 230 -2.37 -8.77 12.33
CA ARG A 230 -2.97 -9.43 11.17
C ARG A 230 -3.86 -8.49 10.36
N MET A 231 -4.59 -7.60 11.03
CA MET A 231 -5.42 -6.59 10.37
C MET A 231 -4.55 -5.63 9.53
N LEU A 232 -3.42 -5.18 10.07
CA LEU A 232 -2.45 -4.39 9.31
C LEU A 232 -1.89 -5.17 8.12
N ALA A 233 -1.55 -6.45 8.31
CA ALA A 233 -1.07 -7.31 7.23
C ALA A 233 -2.13 -7.50 6.14
N ALA A 234 -3.39 -7.73 6.51
CA ALA A 234 -4.50 -7.83 5.56
C ALA A 234 -4.69 -6.53 4.75
N PHE A 235 -4.58 -5.38 5.40
CA PHE A 235 -4.62 -4.09 4.73
C PHE A 235 -3.43 -3.89 3.76
N GLU A 236 -2.20 -4.25 4.16
CA GLU A 236 -1.03 -4.17 3.27
C GLU A 236 -1.14 -5.10 2.05
N LEU A 237 -1.82 -6.25 2.16
CA LEU A 237 -2.16 -7.08 1.00
C LEU A 237 -3.08 -6.33 0.02
N VAL A 238 -4.10 -5.66 0.53
CA VAL A 238 -4.98 -4.82 -0.30
C VAL A 238 -4.19 -3.73 -1.00
N ILE A 239 -3.30 -3.03 -0.28
CA ILE A 239 -2.43 -2.00 -0.86
C ILE A 239 -1.50 -2.58 -1.94
N GLY A 240 -0.93 -3.75 -1.70
CA GLY A 240 -0.11 -4.45 -2.71
C GLY A 240 -0.88 -4.78 -3.99
N GLU A 241 -2.18 -5.07 -3.90
CA GLU A 241 -3.03 -5.24 -5.08
C GLU A 241 -3.40 -3.89 -5.73
N VAL A 242 -3.59 -2.81 -4.96
CA VAL A 242 -3.78 -1.44 -5.50
C VAL A 242 -2.56 -1.00 -6.32
N GLU A 243 -1.33 -1.20 -5.80
CA GLU A 243 -0.09 -0.86 -6.50
C GLU A 243 0.09 -1.59 -7.85
N LYS A 244 -0.60 -2.71 -8.06
CA LYS A 244 -0.57 -3.45 -9.34
C LYS A 244 -1.53 -2.85 -10.37
N LEU A 245 -2.50 -2.05 -9.95
CA LEU A 245 -3.52 -1.43 -10.81
C LEU A 245 -3.09 -0.03 -11.31
N ASP A 246 -2.22 0.66 -10.55
CA ASP A 246 -1.59 1.95 -10.92
C ASP A 246 -0.37 1.70 -11.85
#